data_aa2125393a26870109df8855f0719437
#
_entry.id   aa2125393a26870109df8855f0719437
#
_cell.length_a   1.000
_cell.length_b   1.000
_cell.length_c   1.000
_cell.angle_alpha   90.00
_cell.angle_beta   90.00
_cell.angle_gamma   90.00
#
_symmetry.space_group_name_H-M   'P 1'
#
loop_
_entity.id
_entity.type
_entity.pdbx_description
1 polymer ?
#
loop_
_entity_poly.entity_id
_entity_poly.type
_entity_poly.pdbx_seq_one_letter_code
_entity_poly.pdbx_strand_id
1 'polypeptide(L)'
;MLKPEGNGKLSKRDGDRLGFPVFPLEWHDPKSGEVSSGYRESGYLPEAVINFLALLGWNPGNDQELMSMDELVKLFNLSHCSKSGAKFDYKKGIWFNHEYILQKSDEELAELFKPVLKEHGVDLGAYSDAFLTTVVSLVKGRVNFVKELWDQARFFFVAPEQYAEKDVKKRWSEDTPRIMTELMEVLRGIGDFSSKPSEDVVIGWITEKGYH
;
A
#
# COMPACT_ATOMS: atom_id res chain seq x y z
N MET A 1 -20.62 9.07 16.62
CA MET A 1 -19.84 7.81 16.58
C MET A 1 -19.33 7.48 17.98
N LEU A 2 -19.21 6.21 18.29
CA LEU A 2 -18.64 5.73 19.54
C LEU A 2 -17.15 5.41 19.35
N LYS A 3 -16.38 5.47 20.44
CA LYS A 3 -14.95 5.14 20.43
C LYS A 3 -14.70 3.68 19.97
N PRO A 4 -13.59 3.39 19.30
CA PRO A 4 -13.22 2.02 18.93
C PRO A 4 -13.02 1.13 20.17
N GLU A 5 -12.45 1.71 21.22
CA GLU A 5 -12.21 1.03 22.50
C GLU A 5 -12.77 1.85 23.65
N GLY A 6 -13.32 1.14 24.67
CA GLY A 6 -13.96 1.79 25.83
C GLY A 6 -15.34 2.36 25.54
N ASN A 7 -15.82 3.18 26.48
CA ASN A 7 -17.13 3.82 26.41
C ASN A 7 -17.01 5.32 26.07
N GLY A 8 -18.02 5.85 25.38
CA GLY A 8 -18.18 7.28 25.11
C GLY A 8 -18.13 7.65 23.63
N LYS A 9 -18.35 8.93 23.36
CA LYS A 9 -18.35 9.50 22.01
C LYS A 9 -16.91 9.69 21.52
N LEU A 10 -16.69 9.42 20.24
CA LEU A 10 -15.45 9.73 19.55
C LEU A 10 -15.28 11.25 19.45
N SER A 11 -14.11 11.75 19.82
CA SER A 11 -13.72 13.17 19.71
C SER A 11 -12.60 13.36 18.69
N LYS A 12 -12.36 14.60 18.24
CA LYS A 12 -11.21 14.96 17.39
C LYS A 12 -9.87 14.48 18.00
N ARG A 13 -9.68 14.75 19.30
CA ARG A 13 -8.47 14.36 20.03
C ARG A 13 -8.24 12.84 20.09
N ASP A 14 -9.32 12.06 19.99
CA ASP A 14 -9.17 10.60 19.92
C ASP A 14 -8.57 10.18 18.58
N GLY A 15 -8.90 10.85 17.46
CA GLY A 15 -8.29 10.60 16.16
C GLY A 15 -6.79 10.85 16.16
N ASP A 16 -6.37 12.02 16.63
CA ASP A 16 -4.94 12.38 16.71
C ASP A 16 -4.17 11.41 17.61
N ARG A 17 -4.74 11.04 18.76
CA ARG A 17 -4.13 10.10 19.71
C ARG A 17 -4.03 8.67 19.19
N LEU A 18 -5.01 8.22 18.41
CA LEU A 18 -5.10 6.85 17.90
C LEU A 18 -4.56 6.72 16.47
N GLY A 19 -4.11 7.83 15.87
CA GLY A 19 -3.43 7.85 14.58
C GLY A 19 -4.36 7.64 13.37
N PHE A 20 -5.63 8.04 13.48
CA PHE A 20 -6.54 8.02 12.34
C PHE A 20 -7.14 9.41 12.05
N PRO A 21 -7.36 9.77 10.77
CA PRO A 21 -7.89 11.07 10.40
C PRO A 21 -9.36 11.22 10.80
N VAL A 22 -9.76 12.46 11.11
CA VAL A 22 -11.14 12.82 11.46
C VAL A 22 -11.77 13.69 10.38
N PHE A 23 -10.96 14.38 9.59
CA PHE A 23 -11.39 15.27 8.52
C PHE A 23 -11.18 14.65 7.14
N PRO A 24 -12.00 15.01 6.14
CA PRO A 24 -11.75 14.61 4.76
C PRO A 24 -10.40 15.12 4.22
N LEU A 25 -10.04 16.35 4.56
CA LEU A 25 -8.81 17.05 4.19
C LEU A 25 -8.07 17.51 5.45
N GLU A 26 -6.79 17.79 5.32
CA GLU A 26 -6.01 18.42 6.38
C GLU A 26 -6.70 19.70 6.88
N TRP A 27 -6.79 19.82 8.19
CA TRP A 27 -7.46 20.91 8.86
C TRP A 27 -6.47 21.70 9.71
N HIS A 28 -6.38 23.01 9.44
CA HIS A 28 -5.65 23.96 10.27
C HIS A 28 -6.65 24.69 11.17
N ASP A 29 -6.54 24.49 12.47
CA ASP A 29 -7.40 25.18 13.44
C ASP A 29 -7.05 26.68 13.48
N PRO A 30 -7.99 27.57 13.09
CA PRO A 30 -7.68 29.00 13.00
C PRO A 30 -7.46 29.67 14.36
N LYS A 31 -7.81 29.01 15.47
CA LYS A 31 -7.65 29.56 16.83
C LYS A 31 -6.41 29.05 17.54
N SER A 32 -6.13 27.74 17.43
CA SER A 32 -4.98 27.13 18.12
C SER A 32 -3.76 27.00 17.22
N GLY A 33 -3.90 27.06 15.90
CA GLY A 33 -2.85 26.74 14.92
C GLY A 33 -2.53 25.24 14.82
N GLU A 34 -3.26 24.38 15.54
CA GLU A 34 -3.07 22.93 15.45
C GLU A 34 -3.44 22.42 14.05
N VAL A 35 -2.64 21.48 13.54
CA VAL A 35 -2.87 20.82 12.24
C VAL A 35 -3.33 19.40 12.52
N SER A 36 -4.50 19.04 11.96
CA SER A 36 -5.02 17.67 11.98
C SER A 36 -4.99 17.09 10.58
N SER A 37 -4.41 15.91 10.41
CA SER A 37 -4.34 15.23 9.11
C SER A 37 -5.73 14.84 8.61
N GLY A 38 -5.92 14.96 7.29
CA GLY A 38 -7.13 14.50 6.60
C GLY A 38 -7.02 13.07 6.08
N TYR A 39 -8.15 12.48 5.68
CA TYR A 39 -8.17 11.16 5.03
C TYR A 39 -7.34 11.17 3.75
N ARG A 40 -7.43 12.23 2.94
CA ARG A 40 -6.66 12.37 1.70
C ARG A 40 -5.15 12.39 1.97
N GLU A 41 -4.69 13.22 2.89
CA GLU A 41 -3.27 13.38 3.25
C GLU A 41 -2.73 12.12 3.95
N SER A 42 -3.61 11.36 4.61
CA SER A 42 -3.28 10.04 5.17
C SER A 42 -3.20 8.94 4.11
N GLY A 43 -3.59 9.22 2.86
CA GLY A 43 -3.47 8.30 1.72
C GLY A 43 -4.66 7.38 1.51
N TYR A 44 -5.82 7.69 2.10
CA TYR A 44 -7.05 6.96 1.82
C TYR A 44 -7.61 7.32 0.44
N LEU A 45 -8.09 6.31 -0.28
CA LEU A 45 -8.84 6.48 -1.51
C LEU A 45 -10.25 7.02 -1.20
N PRO A 46 -10.78 7.99 -1.97
CA PRO A 46 -12.10 8.59 -1.72
C PRO A 46 -13.22 7.55 -1.65
N GLU A 47 -13.22 6.59 -2.58
CA GLU A 47 -14.21 5.51 -2.65
C GLU A 47 -14.16 4.60 -1.40
N ALA A 48 -12.96 4.32 -0.87
CA ALA A 48 -12.81 3.55 0.35
C ALA A 48 -13.40 4.27 1.56
N VAL A 49 -13.13 5.58 1.68
CA VAL A 49 -13.67 6.40 2.76
C VAL A 49 -15.20 6.47 2.68
N ILE A 50 -15.76 6.72 1.49
CA ILE A 50 -17.21 6.81 1.29
C ILE A 50 -17.88 5.49 1.67
N ASN A 51 -17.38 4.35 1.18
CA ASN A 51 -17.96 3.05 1.49
C ASN A 51 -17.85 2.72 2.99
N PHE A 52 -16.69 2.95 3.60
CA PHE A 52 -16.50 2.77 5.04
C PHE A 52 -17.46 3.63 5.87
N LEU A 53 -17.60 4.92 5.52
CA LEU A 53 -18.50 5.85 6.24
C LEU A 53 -19.98 5.49 6.03
N ALA A 54 -20.37 5.01 4.85
CA ALA A 54 -21.74 4.57 4.58
C ALA A 54 -22.15 3.44 5.53
N LEU A 55 -21.26 2.48 5.79
CA LEU A 55 -21.53 1.36 6.70
C LEU A 55 -21.47 1.73 8.19
N LEU A 56 -21.08 2.97 8.52
CA LEU A 56 -21.16 3.46 9.89
C LEU A 56 -22.59 3.82 10.28
N GLY A 57 -23.37 2.82 10.63
CA GLY A 57 -24.74 2.98 11.09
C GLY A 57 -25.81 2.72 10.02
N TRP A 58 -25.42 2.21 8.86
CA TRP A 58 -26.30 1.70 7.82
C TRP A 58 -25.77 0.35 7.32
N ASN A 59 -26.64 -0.50 6.77
CA ASN A 59 -26.25 -1.72 6.06
C ASN A 59 -27.18 -1.97 4.87
N PRO A 60 -26.73 -2.65 3.82
CA PRO A 60 -27.54 -2.91 2.62
C PRO A 60 -28.63 -3.99 2.84
N GLY A 61 -28.69 -4.63 3.99
CA GLY A 61 -29.61 -5.74 4.28
C GLY A 61 -29.07 -7.11 3.87
N ASN A 62 -27.82 -7.18 3.48
CA ASN A 62 -27.05 -8.38 3.17
C ASN A 62 -25.61 -8.26 3.71
N ASP A 63 -24.75 -9.25 3.42
CA ASP A 63 -23.36 -9.29 3.89
C ASP A 63 -22.38 -8.57 2.95
N GLN A 64 -22.87 -7.81 1.96
CA GLN A 64 -22.03 -7.06 1.04
C GLN A 64 -21.41 -5.86 1.77
N GLU A 65 -20.08 -5.81 1.79
CA GLU A 65 -19.34 -4.71 2.42
C GLU A 65 -18.70 -3.77 1.38
N LEU A 66 -18.16 -4.32 0.30
CA LEU A 66 -17.54 -3.52 -0.77
C LEU A 66 -18.59 -3.14 -1.82
N MET A 67 -18.81 -1.84 -1.98
CA MET A 67 -19.83 -1.28 -2.86
C MET A 67 -19.31 -0.05 -3.59
N SER A 68 -19.46 -0.04 -4.90
CA SER A 68 -19.25 1.16 -5.70
C SER A 68 -20.22 2.28 -5.30
N MET A 69 -19.92 3.52 -5.71
CA MET A 69 -20.81 4.64 -5.47
C MET A 69 -22.23 4.41 -6.05
N ASP A 70 -22.30 3.83 -7.24
CA ASP A 70 -23.58 3.54 -7.90
C ASP A 70 -24.38 2.48 -7.14
N GLU A 71 -23.73 1.46 -6.59
CA GLU A 71 -24.36 0.45 -5.74
C GLU A 71 -24.82 1.06 -4.43
N LEU A 72 -23.99 1.90 -3.79
CA LEU A 72 -24.39 2.62 -2.57
C LEU A 72 -25.62 3.47 -2.79
N VAL A 73 -25.67 4.27 -3.87
CA VAL A 73 -26.83 5.10 -4.23
C VAL A 73 -28.05 4.25 -4.48
N LYS A 74 -27.92 3.12 -5.17
CA LYS A 74 -29.03 2.22 -5.50
C LYS A 74 -29.59 1.48 -4.27
N LEU A 75 -28.71 1.07 -3.35
CA LEU A 75 -29.07 0.24 -2.20
C LEU A 75 -29.49 1.08 -0.98
N PHE A 76 -29.08 2.35 -0.94
CA PHE A 76 -29.32 3.20 0.23
C PHE A 76 -30.81 3.35 0.54
N ASN A 77 -31.18 2.99 1.77
CA ASN A 77 -32.51 3.11 2.29
C ASN A 77 -32.48 3.52 3.77
N LEU A 78 -33.19 4.55 4.12
CA LEU A 78 -33.27 5.07 5.50
C LEU A 78 -33.82 4.05 6.52
N SER A 79 -34.64 3.09 6.08
CA SER A 79 -35.17 2.04 6.96
C SER A 79 -34.08 1.10 7.48
N HIS A 80 -32.93 1.00 6.80
CA HIS A 80 -31.78 0.21 7.19
C HIS A 80 -30.76 0.97 8.05
N CYS A 81 -31.07 2.23 8.42
CA CYS A 81 -30.22 2.97 9.35
C CYS A 81 -30.39 2.45 10.77
N SER A 82 -29.28 2.19 11.44
CA SER A 82 -29.25 1.77 12.84
C SER A 82 -29.71 2.91 13.76
N LYS A 83 -30.56 2.58 14.73
CA LYS A 83 -30.96 3.53 15.79
C LYS A 83 -29.90 3.65 16.90
N SER A 84 -28.93 2.74 16.96
CA SER A 84 -27.84 2.75 17.92
C SER A 84 -26.63 3.53 17.39
N GLY A 85 -25.76 4.00 18.30
CA GLY A 85 -24.51 4.65 17.90
C GLY A 85 -23.55 3.66 17.24
N ALA A 86 -23.08 3.99 16.04
CA ALA A 86 -22.08 3.18 15.35
C ALA A 86 -20.71 3.28 16.03
N LYS A 87 -20.06 2.15 16.22
CA LYS A 87 -18.68 2.06 16.72
C LYS A 87 -17.72 2.33 15.56
N PHE A 88 -16.78 3.25 15.75
CA PHE A 88 -15.81 3.59 14.73
C PHE A 88 -14.64 2.60 14.80
N ASP A 89 -14.52 1.75 13.80
CA ASP A 89 -13.40 0.81 13.66
C ASP A 89 -12.43 1.31 12.58
N TYR A 90 -11.35 1.99 13.00
CA TYR A 90 -10.35 2.52 12.09
C TYR A 90 -9.57 1.41 11.35
N LYS A 91 -9.42 0.23 11.96
CA LYS A 91 -8.76 -0.91 11.31
C LYS A 91 -9.58 -1.40 10.12
N LYS A 92 -10.90 -1.39 10.27
CA LYS A 92 -11.81 -1.68 9.16
C LYS A 92 -11.70 -0.63 8.05
N GLY A 93 -11.51 0.65 8.40
CA GLY A 93 -11.22 1.70 7.42
C GLY A 93 -9.93 1.45 6.61
N ILE A 94 -8.86 0.98 7.26
CA ILE A 94 -7.61 0.58 6.59
C ILE A 94 -7.85 -0.62 5.68
N TRP A 95 -8.59 -1.63 6.13
CA TRP A 95 -8.96 -2.79 5.33
C TRP A 95 -9.75 -2.38 4.07
N PHE A 96 -10.73 -1.49 4.19
CA PHE A 96 -11.44 -0.94 3.03
C PHE A 96 -10.47 -0.32 2.03
N ASN A 97 -9.52 0.49 2.51
CA ASN A 97 -8.56 1.13 1.63
C ASN A 97 -7.70 0.11 0.87
N HIS A 98 -7.24 -0.94 1.55
CA HIS A 98 -6.52 -2.05 0.93
C HIS A 98 -7.35 -2.74 -0.17
N GLU A 99 -8.60 -3.09 0.11
CA GLU A 99 -9.47 -3.74 -0.86
C GLU A 99 -9.72 -2.88 -2.11
N TYR A 100 -9.89 -1.56 -1.92
CA TYR A 100 -10.02 -0.64 -3.05
C TYR A 100 -8.72 -0.46 -3.84
N ILE A 101 -7.55 -0.52 -3.19
CA ILE A 101 -6.25 -0.58 -3.88
C ILE A 101 -6.17 -1.84 -4.75
N LEU A 102 -6.59 -3.00 -4.24
CA LEU A 102 -6.59 -4.25 -5.00
C LEU A 102 -7.52 -4.21 -6.21
N GLN A 103 -8.66 -3.51 -6.12
CA GLN A 103 -9.62 -3.37 -7.22
C GLN A 103 -9.16 -2.41 -8.31
N LYS A 104 -8.26 -1.46 -8.02
CA LYS A 104 -7.73 -0.56 -9.05
C LYS A 104 -6.87 -1.32 -10.05
N SER A 105 -6.92 -0.87 -11.30
CA SER A 105 -5.98 -1.37 -12.30
C SER A 105 -4.53 -0.99 -11.92
N ASP A 106 -3.57 -1.74 -12.44
CA ASP A 106 -2.16 -1.48 -12.15
C ASP A 106 -1.71 -0.16 -12.78
N GLU A 107 -2.33 0.24 -13.90
CA GLU A 107 -2.13 1.53 -14.57
C GLU A 107 -2.61 2.69 -13.70
N GLU A 108 -3.85 2.60 -13.16
CA GLU A 108 -4.39 3.64 -12.27
C GLU A 108 -3.53 3.80 -11.02
N LEU A 109 -3.06 2.70 -10.44
CA LEU A 109 -2.18 2.75 -9.28
C LEU A 109 -0.80 3.29 -9.62
N ALA A 110 -0.27 2.99 -10.81
CA ALA A 110 0.99 3.56 -11.28
C ALA A 110 0.89 5.09 -11.40
N GLU A 111 -0.22 5.61 -11.92
CA GLU A 111 -0.46 7.06 -11.95
C GLU A 111 -0.51 7.68 -10.54
N LEU A 112 -1.19 7.03 -9.59
CA LEU A 112 -1.24 7.47 -8.21
C LEU A 112 0.12 7.35 -7.49
N PHE A 113 0.99 6.47 -7.95
CA PHE A 113 2.32 6.29 -7.39
C PHE A 113 3.34 7.33 -7.89
N LYS A 114 3.16 7.89 -9.08
CA LYS A 114 4.09 8.90 -9.66
C LYS A 114 4.37 10.10 -8.74
N PRO A 115 3.39 10.73 -8.07
CA PRO A 115 3.65 11.79 -7.10
C PRO A 115 4.56 11.33 -5.96
N VAL A 116 4.33 10.13 -5.42
CA VAL A 116 5.15 9.55 -4.33
C VAL A 116 6.58 9.34 -4.79
N LEU A 117 6.80 8.81 -6.01
CA LEU A 117 8.13 8.67 -6.60
C LEU A 117 8.86 10.03 -6.71
N LYS A 118 8.15 11.08 -7.13
CA LYS A 118 8.72 12.44 -7.20
C LYS A 118 9.12 12.98 -5.83
N GLU A 119 8.30 12.76 -4.80
CA GLU A 119 8.62 13.15 -3.41
C GLU A 119 9.92 12.49 -2.93
N HIS A 120 10.21 11.28 -3.41
CA HIS A 120 11.45 10.56 -3.10
C HIS A 120 12.60 10.83 -4.09
N GLY A 121 12.45 11.83 -4.98
CA GLY A 121 13.52 12.28 -5.88
C GLY A 121 13.76 11.38 -7.09
N VAL A 122 12.82 10.47 -7.41
CA VAL A 122 12.94 9.60 -8.59
C VAL A 122 12.66 10.41 -9.86
N ASP A 123 13.59 10.36 -10.83
CA ASP A 123 13.39 10.91 -12.16
C ASP A 123 12.45 10.00 -12.97
N LEU A 124 11.20 10.41 -13.10
CA LEU A 124 10.20 9.64 -13.85
C LEU A 124 10.53 9.52 -15.35
N GLY A 125 11.35 10.44 -15.91
CA GLY A 125 11.77 10.37 -17.31
C GLY A 125 12.66 9.15 -17.61
N ALA A 126 13.26 8.55 -16.60
CA ALA A 126 14.08 7.34 -16.72
C ALA A 126 13.27 6.05 -16.84
N TYR A 127 11.96 6.07 -16.58
CA TYR A 127 11.12 4.87 -16.49
C TYR A 127 9.88 4.98 -17.37
N SER A 128 9.56 3.91 -18.11
CA SER A 128 8.32 3.84 -18.89
C SER A 128 7.10 3.58 -17.99
N ASP A 129 5.91 3.98 -18.45
CA ASP A 129 4.65 3.66 -17.76
C ASP A 129 4.46 2.15 -17.60
N ALA A 130 4.83 1.36 -18.60
CA ALA A 130 4.78 -0.10 -18.53
C ALA A 130 5.66 -0.67 -17.41
N PHE A 131 6.85 -0.09 -17.19
CA PHE A 131 7.70 -0.46 -16.07
C PHE A 131 7.04 -0.14 -14.72
N LEU A 132 6.49 1.06 -14.57
CA LEU A 132 5.81 1.47 -13.33
C LEU A 132 4.59 0.59 -13.04
N THR A 133 3.79 0.27 -14.06
CA THR A 133 2.64 -0.66 -13.97
C THR A 133 3.10 -2.03 -13.50
N THR A 134 4.19 -2.56 -14.09
CA THR A 134 4.75 -3.86 -13.67
C THR A 134 5.22 -3.82 -12.22
N VAL A 135 5.95 -2.78 -11.79
CA VAL A 135 6.40 -2.65 -10.40
C VAL A 135 5.22 -2.63 -9.44
N VAL A 136 4.18 -1.84 -9.74
CA VAL A 136 2.99 -1.75 -8.90
C VAL A 136 2.28 -3.10 -8.80
N SER A 137 2.12 -3.83 -9.90
CA SER A 137 1.48 -5.16 -9.92
C SER A 137 2.17 -6.16 -8.97
N LEU A 138 3.49 -6.07 -8.83
CA LEU A 138 4.27 -6.95 -7.95
C LEU A 138 4.09 -6.66 -6.46
N VAL A 139 3.72 -5.42 -6.09
CA VAL A 139 3.75 -4.97 -4.69
C VAL A 139 2.41 -4.53 -4.13
N LYS A 140 1.39 -4.23 -4.96
CA LYS A 140 0.08 -3.69 -4.51
C LYS A 140 -0.61 -4.54 -3.45
N GLY A 141 -0.43 -5.86 -3.47
CA GLY A 141 -1.01 -6.76 -2.48
C GLY A 141 -0.40 -6.66 -1.07
N ARG A 142 0.64 -5.84 -0.88
CA ARG A 142 1.36 -5.71 0.39
C ARG A 142 1.16 -4.36 1.06
N VAL A 143 0.33 -3.49 0.50
CA VAL A 143 0.16 -2.12 0.96
C VAL A 143 -1.28 -1.81 1.31
N ASN A 144 -1.49 -0.97 2.30
CA ASN A 144 -2.81 -0.45 2.65
C ASN A 144 -3.02 0.98 2.12
N PHE A 145 -1.94 1.66 1.76
CA PHE A 145 -1.95 3.04 1.26
C PHE A 145 -0.99 3.17 0.08
N VAL A 146 -1.34 4.04 -0.89
CA VAL A 146 -0.52 4.28 -2.09
C VAL A 146 0.91 4.72 -1.73
N LYS A 147 1.09 5.51 -0.68
CA LYS A 147 2.41 5.94 -0.22
C LYS A 147 3.32 4.79 0.23
N GLU A 148 2.74 3.70 0.72
CA GLU A 148 3.49 2.51 1.17
C GLU A 148 4.08 1.72 0.00
N LEU A 149 3.61 1.99 -1.24
CA LEU A 149 4.23 1.41 -2.45
C LEU A 149 5.73 1.74 -2.51
N TRP A 150 6.14 2.92 -2.06
CA TRP A 150 7.57 3.27 -2.02
C TRP A 150 8.38 2.29 -1.17
N ASP A 151 7.95 2.00 0.03
CA ASP A 151 8.68 1.10 0.93
C ASP A 151 8.80 -0.33 0.36
N GLN A 152 7.78 -0.76 -0.41
CA GLN A 152 7.77 -2.07 -1.05
C GLN A 152 8.52 -2.09 -2.39
N ALA A 153 8.65 -0.95 -3.08
CA ALA A 153 9.14 -0.88 -4.45
C ALA A 153 10.48 -0.13 -4.60
N ARG A 154 10.98 0.55 -3.56
CA ARG A 154 12.15 1.43 -3.68
C ARG A 154 13.38 0.78 -4.31
N PHE A 155 13.58 -0.53 -4.12
CA PHE A 155 14.73 -1.27 -4.67
C PHE A 155 14.70 -1.42 -6.19
N PHE A 156 13.58 -1.12 -6.85
CA PHE A 156 13.50 -1.02 -8.30
C PHE A 156 14.04 0.32 -8.83
N PHE A 157 14.14 1.34 -7.98
CA PHE A 157 14.50 2.71 -8.34
C PHE A 157 15.84 3.14 -7.79
N VAL A 158 16.19 2.64 -6.60
CA VAL A 158 17.39 3.07 -5.85
C VAL A 158 18.13 1.84 -5.35
N ALA A 159 19.43 1.80 -5.63
CA ALA A 159 20.29 0.77 -5.08
C ALA A 159 20.37 0.88 -3.55
N PRO A 160 20.42 -0.25 -2.81
CA PRO A 160 20.54 -0.22 -1.37
C PRO A 160 21.89 0.37 -0.95
N GLU A 161 21.86 1.36 -0.07
CA GLU A 161 23.07 1.97 0.50
C GLU A 161 23.59 1.21 1.72
N GLN A 162 22.74 0.45 2.37
CA GLN A 162 23.07 -0.31 3.57
C GLN A 162 22.51 -1.73 3.49
N TYR A 163 23.26 -2.66 4.02
CA TYR A 163 22.87 -4.06 4.15
C TYR A 163 22.76 -4.43 5.63
N ALA A 164 21.87 -5.34 5.98
CA ALA A 164 21.72 -5.81 7.34
C ALA A 164 23.02 -6.52 7.79
N GLU A 165 23.74 -5.96 8.76
CA GLU A 165 25.04 -6.51 9.22
C GLU A 165 24.97 -7.97 9.62
N LYS A 166 23.86 -8.39 10.24
CA LYS A 166 23.64 -9.79 10.64
C LYS A 166 23.65 -10.73 9.43
N ASP A 167 23.03 -10.31 8.33
CA ASP A 167 22.94 -11.12 7.10
C ASP A 167 24.28 -11.11 6.36
N VAL A 168 24.96 -9.96 6.31
CA VAL A 168 26.30 -9.86 5.75
C VAL A 168 27.26 -10.79 6.52
N LYS A 169 27.33 -10.68 7.85
CA LYS A 169 28.21 -11.53 8.68
C LYS A 169 27.92 -13.02 8.53
N LYS A 170 26.67 -13.39 8.28
CA LYS A 170 26.26 -14.80 8.15
C LYS A 170 26.49 -15.39 6.76
N ARG A 171 26.30 -14.57 5.72
CA ARG A 171 26.18 -15.07 4.34
C ARG A 171 27.25 -14.54 3.39
N TRP A 172 27.96 -13.47 3.76
CA TRP A 172 28.99 -12.88 2.92
C TRP A 172 30.36 -13.43 3.30
N SER A 173 30.98 -14.20 2.42
CA SER A 173 32.33 -14.76 2.54
C SER A 173 33.31 -14.01 1.63
N GLU A 174 34.59 -14.36 1.73
CA GLU A 174 35.63 -13.83 0.84
C GLU A 174 35.38 -14.19 -0.64
N ASP A 175 34.75 -15.33 -0.90
CA ASP A 175 34.39 -15.78 -2.26
C ASP A 175 33.15 -15.10 -2.82
N THR A 176 32.30 -14.49 -2.00
CA THR A 176 31.01 -13.93 -2.43
C THR A 176 31.14 -12.92 -3.56
N PRO A 177 32.10 -11.97 -3.59
CA PRO A 177 32.23 -11.03 -4.72
C PRO A 177 32.51 -11.75 -6.06
N ARG A 178 33.30 -12.80 -6.06
CA ARG A 178 33.59 -13.61 -7.25
C ARG A 178 32.32 -14.33 -7.70
N ILE A 179 31.63 -14.98 -6.78
CA ILE A 179 30.39 -15.71 -7.05
C ILE A 179 29.32 -14.75 -7.62
N MET A 180 29.16 -13.54 -7.06
CA MET A 180 28.24 -12.55 -7.56
C MET A 180 28.61 -12.05 -8.96
N THR A 181 29.90 -11.91 -9.27
CA THR A 181 30.36 -11.56 -10.62
C THR A 181 29.99 -12.65 -11.62
N GLU A 182 30.23 -13.92 -11.29
CA GLU A 182 29.84 -15.06 -12.13
C GLU A 182 28.31 -15.10 -12.33
N LEU A 183 27.54 -14.90 -11.28
CA LEU A 183 26.07 -14.84 -11.36
C LEU A 183 25.58 -13.70 -12.27
N MET A 184 26.21 -12.53 -12.20
CA MET A 184 25.89 -11.42 -13.10
C MET A 184 26.05 -11.78 -14.57
N GLU A 185 27.12 -12.51 -14.92
CA GLU A 185 27.34 -12.97 -16.31
C GLU A 185 26.30 -14.00 -16.73
N VAL A 186 25.89 -14.91 -15.83
CA VAL A 186 24.78 -15.86 -16.07
C VAL A 186 23.49 -15.12 -16.33
N LEU A 187 23.16 -14.14 -15.49
CA LEU A 187 21.93 -13.33 -15.62
C LEU A 187 21.91 -12.51 -16.91
N ARG A 188 23.05 -11.95 -17.34
CA ARG A 188 23.17 -11.22 -18.62
C ARG A 188 22.92 -12.11 -19.83
N GLY A 189 23.17 -13.41 -19.71
CA GLY A 189 22.94 -14.39 -20.77
C GLY A 189 21.47 -14.84 -20.91
N ILE A 190 20.57 -14.46 -19.96
CA ILE A 190 19.17 -14.86 -20.00
C ILE A 190 18.42 -14.02 -21.04
N GLY A 191 17.93 -14.65 -22.11
CA GLY A 191 17.14 -13.97 -23.14
C GLY A 191 15.68 -13.76 -22.77
N ASP A 192 15.10 -14.68 -21.99
CA ASP A 192 13.75 -14.57 -21.42
C ASP A 192 13.85 -14.44 -19.89
N PHE A 193 13.65 -13.21 -19.38
CA PHE A 193 13.74 -12.89 -17.95
C PHE A 193 12.44 -13.14 -17.19
N SER A 194 11.52 -13.95 -17.73
CA SER A 194 10.34 -14.41 -17.01
C SER A 194 10.71 -15.35 -15.86
N SER A 195 9.80 -15.52 -14.89
CA SER A 195 10.11 -16.18 -13.62
C SER A 195 10.70 -17.58 -13.79
N LYS A 196 10.02 -18.46 -14.54
CA LYS A 196 10.44 -19.86 -14.65
C LYS A 196 11.76 -20.05 -15.40
N PRO A 197 11.98 -19.46 -16.61
CA PRO A 197 13.27 -19.55 -17.29
C PRO A 197 14.43 -18.99 -16.47
N SER A 198 14.25 -17.86 -15.79
CA SER A 198 15.28 -17.27 -14.93
C SER A 198 15.62 -18.17 -13.75
N GLU A 199 14.61 -18.74 -13.10
CA GLU A 199 14.78 -19.69 -12.00
C GLU A 199 15.56 -20.92 -12.45
N ASP A 200 15.18 -21.54 -13.57
CA ASP A 200 15.80 -22.77 -14.09
C ASP A 200 17.30 -22.54 -14.41
N VAL A 201 17.64 -21.40 -15.03
CA VAL A 201 19.02 -21.04 -15.34
C VAL A 201 19.84 -20.83 -14.07
N VAL A 202 19.30 -20.09 -13.09
CA VAL A 202 20.03 -19.81 -11.84
C VAL A 202 20.18 -21.07 -11.00
N ILE A 203 19.14 -21.88 -10.86
CA ILE A 203 19.21 -23.15 -10.13
C ILE A 203 20.18 -24.12 -10.80
N GLY A 204 20.15 -24.22 -12.14
CA GLY A 204 21.11 -25.02 -12.91
C GLY A 204 22.54 -24.61 -12.63
N TRP A 205 22.87 -23.32 -12.71
CA TRP A 205 24.15 -22.76 -12.39
C TRP A 205 24.60 -23.03 -10.93
N ILE A 206 23.70 -22.82 -9.95
CA ILE A 206 23.98 -23.12 -8.53
C ILE A 206 24.33 -24.60 -8.36
N THR A 207 23.55 -25.49 -8.98
CA THR A 207 23.76 -26.94 -8.90
C THR A 207 25.07 -27.38 -9.55
N GLU A 208 25.40 -26.87 -10.74
CA GLU A 208 26.64 -27.15 -11.46
C GLU A 208 27.89 -26.73 -10.65
N LYS A 209 27.81 -25.56 -9.99
CA LYS A 209 28.89 -25.01 -9.15
C LYS A 209 28.97 -25.63 -7.76
N GLY A 210 27.99 -26.43 -7.35
CA GLY A 210 27.92 -27.02 -6.01
C GLY A 210 27.69 -25.97 -4.89
N TYR A 211 27.05 -24.84 -5.19
CA TYR A 211 26.68 -23.85 -4.19
C TYR A 211 25.42 -24.31 -3.45
N HIS A 212 25.32 -24.01 -2.14
CA HIS A 212 24.24 -24.42 -1.24
C HIS A 212 23.64 -23.24 -0.46
#